data_f14671e493fc3bfb8def578c11f240de
#
_entry.id   f14671e493fc3bfb8def578c11f240de
#
_cell.length_a   1.000
_cell.length_b   1.000
_cell.length_c   1.000
_cell.angle_alpha   90.00
_cell.angle_beta   90.00
_cell.angle_gamma   90.00
#
_symmetry.space_group_name_H-M   'P 1'
#
loop_
_entity.id
_entity.type
_entity.pdbx_description
1 polymer ?
#
loop_
_entity_poly.entity_id
_entity_poly.type
_entity_poly.pdbx_seq_one_letter_code
_entity_poly.pdbx_strand_id
1 'polypeptide(L)'
;MNHPLPQVVRTGIMNLSDIRSLFDYTEWANGLALESAGKLSDEHLRRDVNISHQSIFGTLTHMAGAEWIWLERWHGRSPAKAEAWSRWTPESCGDLGVLNDRWQDVVDRRTRFISELDEERLAAELAFKLLSGDPSSMRLVDQMQHVANHATMHRGQIVGMIRQLGIDPPSTDLLFYLRRDISPK
;
A
#
# COMPACT_ATOMS: atom_id res chain seq x y z
N MET A 1 12.88 5.76 -35.52
CA MET A 1 12.70 4.29 -35.54
C MET A 1 12.44 3.85 -34.09
N ASN A 2 11.17 3.57 -33.75
CA ASN A 2 10.82 3.06 -32.42
C ASN A 2 11.12 1.55 -32.42
N HIS A 3 12.20 1.15 -31.76
CA HIS A 3 12.38 -0.26 -31.43
C HIS A 3 11.36 -0.63 -30.34
N PRO A 4 10.51 -1.65 -30.58
CA PRO A 4 9.68 -2.17 -29.51
C PRO A 4 10.60 -2.73 -28.42
N LEU A 5 10.33 -2.35 -27.17
CA LEU A 5 11.01 -2.92 -26.00
C LEU A 5 10.81 -4.44 -26.02
N PRO A 6 11.84 -5.24 -25.70
CA PRO A 6 11.70 -6.68 -25.66
C PRO A 6 10.60 -7.08 -24.68
N GLN A 7 9.68 -7.94 -25.13
CA GLN A 7 8.73 -8.59 -24.24
C GLN A 7 9.51 -9.37 -23.17
N VAL A 8 9.44 -8.92 -21.95
CA VAL A 8 10.00 -9.65 -20.81
C VAL A 8 9.17 -10.93 -20.67
N VAL A 9 9.74 -12.07 -21.05
CA VAL A 9 9.16 -13.39 -20.71
C VAL A 9 9.26 -13.53 -19.19
N ARG A 10 8.16 -13.25 -18.48
CA ARG A 10 8.07 -13.46 -17.03
C ARG A 10 7.90 -14.95 -16.76
N THR A 11 9.01 -15.62 -16.48
CA THR A 11 9.03 -16.98 -15.93
C THR A 11 8.91 -16.87 -14.43
N GLY A 12 7.81 -17.36 -13.86
CA GLY A 12 7.51 -17.34 -12.43
C GLY A 12 6.39 -16.35 -12.10
N ILE A 13 5.15 -16.83 -12.12
CA ILE A 13 4.00 -16.09 -11.63
C ILE A 13 3.92 -16.37 -10.12
N MET A 14 3.79 -15.32 -9.30
CA MET A 14 3.41 -15.50 -7.89
C MET A 14 2.05 -16.21 -7.84
N ASN A 15 1.95 -17.24 -7.02
CA ASN A 15 0.71 -17.98 -6.77
C ASN A 15 -0.09 -17.31 -5.63
N LEU A 16 -1.28 -17.84 -5.34
CA LEU A 16 -2.14 -17.32 -4.27
C LEU A 16 -1.48 -17.33 -2.89
N SER A 17 -0.67 -18.37 -2.60
CA SER A 17 0.05 -18.44 -1.32
C SER A 17 1.09 -17.32 -1.21
N ASP A 18 1.80 -17.02 -2.31
CA ASP A 18 2.78 -15.93 -2.36
C ASP A 18 2.10 -14.56 -2.16
N ILE A 19 0.94 -14.36 -2.81
CA ILE A 19 0.15 -13.12 -2.67
C ILE A 19 -0.37 -12.96 -1.24
N ARG A 20 -0.89 -14.02 -0.61
CA ARG A 20 -1.31 -13.97 0.80
C ARG A 20 -0.15 -13.58 1.71
N SER A 21 0.98 -14.27 1.59
CA SER A 21 2.18 -13.97 2.39
C SER A 21 2.69 -12.53 2.17
N LEU A 22 2.61 -12.02 0.94
CA LEU A 22 3.00 -10.66 0.59
C LEU A 22 2.09 -9.62 1.28
N PHE A 23 0.78 -9.85 1.32
CA PHE A 23 -0.15 -8.94 1.98
C PHE A 23 -0.13 -9.08 3.50
N ASP A 24 0.09 -10.27 4.06
CA ASP A 24 0.31 -10.47 5.50
C ASP A 24 1.55 -9.70 5.98
N TYR A 25 2.65 -9.77 5.22
CA TYR A 25 3.82 -8.93 5.47
C TYR A 25 3.51 -7.44 5.36
N THR A 26 2.79 -7.03 4.32
CA THR A 26 2.46 -5.62 4.08
C THR A 26 1.63 -5.06 5.24
N GLU A 27 0.65 -5.81 5.73
CA GLU A 27 -0.19 -5.43 6.87
C GLU A 27 0.64 -5.31 8.16
N TRP A 28 1.46 -6.31 8.48
CA TRP A 28 2.36 -6.26 9.62
C TRP A 28 3.28 -5.03 9.58
N ALA A 29 3.89 -4.76 8.44
CA ALA A 29 4.82 -3.65 8.29
C ALA A 29 4.13 -2.28 8.31
N ASN A 30 2.90 -2.17 7.75
CA ASN A 30 2.07 -0.97 7.85
C ASN A 30 1.64 -0.73 9.31
N GLY A 31 1.29 -1.78 10.05
CA GLY A 31 0.94 -1.71 11.47
C GLY A 31 2.08 -1.13 12.32
N LEU A 32 3.33 -1.55 12.09
CA LEU A 32 4.50 -0.99 12.76
C LEU A 32 4.71 0.50 12.45
N ALA A 33 4.48 0.90 11.19
CA ALA A 33 4.58 2.30 10.79
C ALA A 33 3.50 3.15 11.47
N LEU A 34 2.24 2.66 11.52
CA LEU A 34 1.13 3.31 12.21
C LEU A 34 1.36 3.41 13.72
N GLU A 35 1.83 2.33 14.35
CA GLU A 35 2.16 2.32 15.80
C GLU A 35 3.24 3.35 16.13
N SER A 36 4.27 3.45 15.28
CA SER A 36 5.33 4.45 15.48
C SER A 36 4.83 5.87 15.25
N ALA A 37 3.97 6.07 14.27
CA ALA A 37 3.31 7.36 14.04
C ALA A 37 2.44 7.75 15.23
N GLY A 38 1.75 6.81 15.88
CA GLY A 38 0.92 7.04 17.06
C GLY A 38 1.68 7.51 18.31
N LYS A 39 3.02 7.37 18.33
CA LYS A 39 3.88 7.87 19.41
C LYS A 39 4.36 9.31 19.19
N LEU A 40 4.07 9.89 18.02
CA LEU A 40 4.47 11.24 17.64
C LEU A 40 3.43 12.28 18.09
N SER A 41 3.90 13.51 18.35
CA SER A 41 2.98 14.64 18.46
C SER A 41 2.32 14.98 17.13
N ASP A 42 1.14 15.61 17.16
CA ASP A 42 0.46 16.06 15.92
C ASP A 42 1.34 17.01 15.10
N GLU A 43 2.14 17.86 15.78
CA GLU A 43 3.14 18.71 15.10
C GLU A 43 4.15 17.88 14.30
N HIS A 44 4.71 16.82 14.89
CA HIS A 44 5.67 15.95 14.20
C HIS A 44 5.01 15.14 13.08
N LEU A 45 3.79 14.65 13.29
CA LEU A 45 3.03 13.91 12.28
C LEU A 45 2.76 14.74 11.03
N ARG A 46 2.51 16.04 11.18
CA ARG A 46 2.09 16.95 10.11
C ARG A 46 3.20 17.88 9.62
N ARG A 47 4.39 17.81 10.22
CA ARG A 47 5.53 18.63 9.79
C ARG A 47 5.83 18.41 8.32
N ASP A 48 5.79 19.49 7.53
CA ASP A 48 6.22 19.44 6.14
C ASP A 48 7.75 19.27 6.07
N VAL A 49 8.17 18.19 5.45
CA VAL A 49 9.60 17.85 5.23
C VAL A 49 9.97 17.86 3.74
N ASN A 50 9.17 18.55 2.93
CA ASN A 50 9.39 18.78 1.50
C ASN A 50 9.55 17.49 0.68
N ILE A 51 8.66 16.53 0.92
CA ILE A 51 8.52 15.30 0.13
C ILE A 51 7.16 15.26 -0.58
N SER A 52 6.93 14.26 -1.45
CA SER A 52 5.73 14.14 -2.32
C SER A 52 4.40 14.27 -1.58
N HIS A 53 4.31 13.81 -0.33
CA HIS A 53 3.10 13.87 0.50
C HIS A 53 3.30 14.73 1.76
N GLN A 54 4.31 15.60 1.72
CA GLN A 54 4.65 16.61 2.71
C GLN A 54 5.06 16.06 4.08
N SER A 55 4.30 15.15 4.67
CA SER A 55 4.47 14.74 6.06
C SER A 55 4.27 13.22 6.26
N ILE A 56 4.55 12.75 7.47
CA ILE A 56 4.25 11.37 7.89
C ILE A 56 2.75 11.09 7.74
N PHE A 57 1.89 11.98 8.25
CA PHE A 57 0.45 11.82 8.16
C PHE A 57 -0.05 11.85 6.71
N GLY A 58 0.47 12.77 5.90
CA GLY A 58 0.16 12.84 4.46
C GLY A 58 0.58 11.56 3.72
N THR A 59 1.75 11.01 4.05
CA THR A 59 2.23 9.75 3.45
C THR A 59 1.38 8.55 3.85
N LEU A 60 1.00 8.43 5.14
CA LEU A 60 0.08 7.39 5.61
C LEU A 60 -1.29 7.48 4.94
N THR A 61 -1.84 8.69 4.84
CA THR A 61 -3.11 8.95 4.15
C THR A 61 -3.04 8.55 2.67
N HIS A 62 -1.92 8.87 2.00
CA HIS A 62 -1.69 8.46 0.62
C HIS A 62 -1.62 6.94 0.47
N MET A 63 -0.93 6.25 1.37
CA MET A 63 -0.84 4.77 1.35
C MET A 63 -2.22 4.12 1.45
N ALA A 64 -3.04 4.56 2.42
CA ALA A 64 -4.40 4.06 2.61
C ALA A 64 -5.29 4.35 1.38
N GLY A 65 -5.18 5.56 0.82
CA GLY A 65 -5.90 5.98 -0.38
C GLY A 65 -5.51 5.19 -1.62
N ALA A 66 -4.23 4.92 -1.80
CA ALA A 66 -3.73 4.11 -2.91
C ALA A 66 -4.24 2.67 -2.83
N GLU A 67 -4.18 2.06 -1.64
CA GLU A 67 -4.70 0.71 -1.40
C GLU A 67 -6.22 0.64 -1.66
N TRP A 68 -6.98 1.63 -1.19
CA TRP A 68 -8.40 1.74 -1.48
C TRP A 68 -8.68 1.85 -2.99
N ILE A 69 -7.95 2.70 -3.73
CA ILE A 69 -8.12 2.87 -5.18
C ILE A 69 -7.92 1.53 -5.90
N TRP A 70 -6.89 0.79 -5.55
CA TRP A 70 -6.60 -0.48 -6.17
C TRP A 70 -7.63 -1.55 -5.81
N LEU A 71 -8.08 -1.61 -4.56
CA LEU A 71 -9.15 -2.50 -4.15
C LEU A 71 -10.45 -2.23 -4.92
N GLU A 72 -10.82 -0.97 -5.14
CA GLU A 72 -11.97 -0.60 -5.96
C GLU A 72 -11.80 -1.07 -7.41
N ARG A 73 -10.59 -0.96 -7.98
CA ARG A 73 -10.27 -1.45 -9.32
C ARG A 73 -10.41 -2.97 -9.40
N TRP A 74 -9.98 -3.71 -8.39
CA TRP A 74 -10.12 -5.16 -8.34
C TRP A 74 -11.59 -5.60 -8.27
N HIS A 75 -12.46 -4.75 -7.75
CA HIS A 75 -13.92 -4.93 -7.80
C HIS A 75 -14.57 -4.37 -9.08
N GLY A 76 -13.78 -3.99 -10.09
CA GLY A 76 -14.28 -3.49 -11.38
C GLY A 76 -14.69 -2.01 -11.40
N ARG A 77 -14.46 -1.26 -10.32
CA ARG A 77 -14.76 0.17 -10.22
C ARG A 77 -13.48 0.98 -10.26
N SER A 78 -13.37 1.92 -11.17
CA SER A 78 -12.21 2.83 -11.24
C SER A 78 -12.59 4.21 -10.69
N PRO A 79 -12.22 4.53 -9.43
CA PRO A 79 -12.55 5.82 -8.84
C PRO A 79 -11.98 6.98 -9.66
N ALA A 80 -12.76 8.05 -9.80
CA ALA A 80 -12.27 9.27 -10.41
C ALA A 80 -11.28 9.99 -9.47
N LYS A 81 -10.37 10.78 -10.05
CA LYS A 81 -9.38 11.55 -9.29
C LYS A 81 -10.03 12.43 -8.22
N ALA A 82 -11.12 13.12 -8.55
CA ALA A 82 -11.85 13.97 -7.62
C ALA A 82 -12.41 13.18 -6.42
N GLU A 83 -12.94 11.97 -6.65
CA GLU A 83 -13.45 11.09 -5.60
C GLU A 83 -12.31 10.64 -4.67
N ALA A 84 -11.19 10.18 -5.23
CA ALA A 84 -10.04 9.75 -4.46
C ALA A 84 -9.47 10.89 -3.59
N TRP A 85 -9.35 12.09 -4.17
CA TRP A 85 -8.84 13.29 -3.49
C TRP A 85 -9.80 13.83 -2.43
N SER A 86 -11.12 13.74 -2.61
CA SER A 86 -12.07 14.14 -1.57
C SER A 86 -12.10 13.18 -0.38
N ARG A 87 -11.76 11.91 -0.62
CA ARG A 87 -11.87 10.85 0.38
C ARG A 87 -10.59 10.67 1.20
N TRP A 88 -9.42 10.80 0.56
CA TRP A 88 -8.13 10.43 1.14
C TRP A 88 -7.16 11.61 1.11
N THR A 89 -7.47 12.62 1.94
CA THR A 89 -6.57 13.74 2.24
C THR A 89 -6.34 13.84 3.75
N PRO A 90 -5.27 14.49 4.20
CA PRO A 90 -5.07 14.74 5.63
C PRO A 90 -6.26 15.41 6.31
N GLU A 91 -6.96 16.32 5.60
CA GLU A 91 -8.14 17.03 6.10
C GLU A 91 -9.34 16.09 6.23
N SER A 92 -9.59 15.25 5.22
CA SER A 92 -10.73 14.31 5.22
C SER A 92 -10.53 13.14 6.18
N CYS A 93 -9.29 12.77 6.47
CA CYS A 93 -8.95 11.73 7.43
C CYS A 93 -8.87 12.26 8.88
N GLY A 94 -8.78 13.60 9.06
CA GLY A 94 -8.82 14.25 10.37
C GLY A 94 -7.59 13.93 11.22
N ASP A 95 -7.62 12.83 11.95
CA ASP A 95 -6.53 12.38 12.81
C ASP A 95 -6.10 10.92 12.50
N LEU A 96 -5.08 10.46 13.23
CA LEU A 96 -4.51 9.12 13.01
C LEU A 96 -5.49 8.00 13.39
N GLY A 97 -6.36 8.21 14.36
CA GLY A 97 -7.39 7.23 14.76
C GLY A 97 -8.40 7.03 13.65
N VAL A 98 -8.97 8.12 13.13
CA VAL A 98 -9.90 8.08 11.99
C VAL A 98 -9.26 7.48 10.74
N LEU A 99 -8.01 7.85 10.46
CA LEU A 99 -7.26 7.25 9.34
C LEU A 99 -7.11 5.74 9.54
N ASN A 100 -6.69 5.30 10.72
CA ASN A 100 -6.50 3.89 11.05
C ASN A 100 -7.80 3.08 10.87
N ASP A 101 -8.92 3.56 11.43
CA ASP A 101 -10.21 2.87 11.33
C ASP A 101 -10.66 2.73 9.87
N ARG A 102 -10.51 3.79 9.07
CA ARG A 102 -10.84 3.76 7.65
C ARG A 102 -9.91 2.84 6.85
N TRP A 103 -8.64 2.82 7.18
CA TRP A 103 -7.68 1.92 6.52
C TRP A 103 -7.93 0.47 6.90
N GLN A 104 -8.32 0.20 8.16
CA GLN A 104 -8.69 -1.15 8.59
C GLN A 104 -9.89 -1.69 7.79
N ASP A 105 -10.91 -0.87 7.48
CA ASP A 105 -11.99 -1.28 6.57
C ASP A 105 -11.46 -1.70 5.19
N VAL A 106 -10.48 -0.96 4.65
CA VAL A 106 -9.84 -1.33 3.38
C VAL A 106 -9.10 -2.65 3.49
N VAL A 107 -8.35 -2.86 4.58
CA VAL A 107 -7.62 -4.11 4.88
C VAL A 107 -8.57 -5.29 4.97
N ASP A 108 -9.67 -5.16 5.71
CA ASP A 108 -10.66 -6.24 5.91
C ASP A 108 -11.33 -6.62 4.57
N ARG A 109 -11.68 -5.63 3.76
CA ARG A 109 -12.24 -5.83 2.42
C ARG A 109 -11.24 -6.47 1.46
N ARG A 110 -9.99 -6.06 1.49
CA ARG A 110 -8.89 -6.65 0.71
C ARG A 110 -8.66 -8.11 1.12
N THR A 111 -8.61 -8.40 2.42
CA THR A 111 -8.41 -9.75 2.94
C THR A 111 -9.53 -10.69 2.48
N ARG A 112 -10.78 -10.22 2.52
CA ARG A 112 -11.93 -10.95 1.99
C ARG A 112 -11.80 -11.19 0.49
N PHE A 113 -11.47 -10.15 -0.28
CA PHE A 113 -11.23 -10.27 -1.72
C PHE A 113 -10.17 -11.34 -2.04
N ILE A 114 -9.02 -11.32 -1.34
CA ILE A 114 -7.93 -12.30 -1.54
C ILE A 114 -8.37 -13.73 -1.16
N SER A 115 -9.22 -13.88 -0.14
CA SER A 115 -9.72 -15.20 0.27
C SER A 115 -10.62 -15.85 -0.77
N GLU A 116 -11.29 -15.05 -1.62
CA GLU A 116 -12.21 -15.48 -2.68
C GLU A 116 -11.53 -15.71 -4.04
N LEU A 117 -10.20 -15.44 -4.15
CA LEU A 117 -9.47 -15.63 -5.39
C LEU A 117 -9.10 -17.09 -5.64
N ASP A 118 -9.11 -17.46 -6.92
CA ASP A 118 -8.45 -18.65 -7.45
C ASP A 118 -7.25 -18.28 -8.34
N GLU A 119 -6.47 -19.28 -8.77
CA GLU A 119 -5.28 -19.06 -9.58
C GLU A 119 -5.61 -18.53 -10.99
N GLU A 120 -6.76 -18.89 -11.54
CA GLU A 120 -7.21 -18.43 -12.85
C GLU A 120 -7.49 -16.92 -12.81
N ARG A 121 -8.27 -16.47 -11.81
CA ARG A 121 -8.58 -15.05 -11.61
C ARG A 121 -7.34 -14.23 -11.27
N LEU A 122 -6.41 -14.80 -10.49
CA LEU A 122 -5.15 -14.13 -10.15
C LEU A 122 -4.28 -13.89 -11.41
N ALA A 123 -4.27 -14.82 -12.35
CA ALA A 123 -3.49 -14.72 -13.58
C ALA A 123 -4.19 -13.89 -14.67
N ALA A 124 -5.50 -13.65 -14.55
CA ALA A 124 -6.29 -12.97 -15.55
C ALA A 124 -5.93 -11.48 -15.70
N GLU A 125 -6.07 -10.96 -16.92
CA GLU A 125 -6.02 -9.53 -17.22
C GLU A 125 -7.24 -8.82 -16.59
N LEU A 126 -6.99 -7.74 -15.87
CA LEU A 126 -8.03 -6.90 -15.30
C LEU A 126 -7.87 -5.47 -15.82
N ALA A 127 -8.89 -5.01 -16.55
CA ALA A 127 -8.94 -3.65 -17.07
C ALA A 127 -9.33 -2.65 -15.97
N PHE A 128 -8.74 -1.46 -16.02
CA PHE A 128 -9.04 -0.36 -15.10
C PHE A 128 -8.79 0.98 -15.79
N LYS A 129 -9.13 2.09 -15.12
CA LYS A 129 -8.72 3.43 -15.54
C LYS A 129 -7.68 4.00 -14.59
N LEU A 130 -6.71 4.70 -15.15
CA LEU A 130 -5.81 5.55 -14.38
C LEU A 130 -6.59 6.73 -13.78
N LEU A 131 -5.99 7.44 -12.81
CA LEU A 131 -6.59 8.66 -12.26
C LEU A 131 -6.70 9.82 -13.27
N SER A 132 -5.93 9.75 -14.38
CA SER A 132 -6.10 10.63 -15.55
C SER A 132 -7.37 10.34 -16.34
N GLY A 133 -7.99 9.16 -16.15
CA GLY A 133 -9.13 8.66 -16.92
C GLY A 133 -8.72 7.70 -18.05
N ASP A 134 -7.44 7.59 -18.36
CA ASP A 134 -6.94 6.74 -19.45
C ASP A 134 -7.17 5.26 -19.13
N PRO A 135 -7.59 4.45 -20.14
CA PRO A 135 -7.74 3.01 -19.95
C PRO A 135 -6.39 2.32 -19.80
N SER A 136 -6.34 1.28 -18.99
CA SER A 136 -5.18 0.43 -18.78
C SER A 136 -5.63 -1.00 -18.49
N SER A 137 -4.73 -1.96 -18.66
CA SER A 137 -4.94 -3.35 -18.30
C SER A 137 -3.64 -3.97 -17.83
N MET A 138 -3.72 -4.80 -16.79
CA MET A 138 -2.60 -5.58 -16.24
C MET A 138 -3.17 -6.84 -15.61
N ARG A 139 -2.38 -7.92 -15.52
CA ARG A 139 -2.79 -9.08 -14.75
C ARG A 139 -3.05 -8.69 -13.30
N LEU A 140 -4.04 -9.32 -12.68
CA LEU A 140 -4.38 -9.03 -11.28
C LEU A 140 -3.18 -9.22 -10.36
N VAL A 141 -2.40 -10.29 -10.53
CA VAL A 141 -1.18 -10.54 -9.76
C VAL A 141 -0.16 -9.39 -9.84
N ASP A 142 0.02 -8.79 -11.02
CA ASP A 142 0.95 -7.67 -11.22
C ASP A 142 0.44 -6.40 -10.51
N GLN A 143 -0.88 -6.17 -10.53
CA GLN A 143 -1.51 -5.07 -9.80
C GLN A 143 -1.34 -5.24 -8.29
N MET A 144 -1.55 -6.44 -7.77
CA MET A 144 -1.40 -6.77 -6.34
C MET A 144 0.06 -6.59 -5.89
N GLN A 145 1.02 -7.10 -6.68
CA GLN A 145 2.45 -6.90 -6.43
C GLN A 145 2.83 -5.41 -6.44
N HIS A 146 2.26 -4.63 -7.37
CA HIS A 146 2.46 -3.18 -7.40
C HIS A 146 2.02 -2.53 -6.09
N VAL A 147 0.83 -2.87 -5.55
CA VAL A 147 0.31 -2.28 -4.29
C VAL A 147 1.26 -2.55 -3.12
N ALA A 148 1.74 -3.78 -2.98
CA ALA A 148 2.68 -4.13 -1.91
C ALA A 148 4.03 -3.40 -2.05
N ASN A 149 4.57 -3.29 -3.28
CA ASN A 149 5.80 -2.54 -3.54
C ASN A 149 5.63 -1.03 -3.29
N HIS A 150 4.49 -0.47 -3.67
CA HIS A 150 4.15 0.92 -3.39
C HIS A 150 4.11 1.19 -1.88
N ALA A 151 3.47 0.32 -1.10
CA ALA A 151 3.49 0.41 0.35
C ALA A 151 4.91 0.34 0.93
N THR A 152 5.76 -0.54 0.42
CA THR A 152 7.17 -0.66 0.86
C THR A 152 7.96 0.61 0.59
N MET A 153 7.79 1.24 -0.57
CA MET A 153 8.43 2.51 -0.91
C MET A 153 8.05 3.62 0.09
N HIS A 154 6.76 3.77 0.37
CA HIS A 154 6.27 4.82 1.27
C HIS A 154 6.58 4.54 2.73
N ARG A 155 6.60 3.29 3.18
CA ARG A 155 7.14 2.94 4.52
C ARG A 155 8.58 3.37 4.70
N GLY A 156 9.42 3.17 3.66
CA GLY A 156 10.79 3.68 3.67
C GLY A 156 10.88 5.19 3.87
N GLN A 157 9.98 5.96 3.25
CA GLN A 157 9.88 7.41 3.47
C GLN A 157 9.47 7.75 4.91
N ILE A 158 8.46 7.07 5.46
CA ILE A 158 8.01 7.26 6.86
C ILE A 158 9.15 6.97 7.83
N VAL A 159 9.85 5.84 7.66
CA VAL A 159 11.03 5.47 8.47
C VAL A 159 12.11 6.56 8.39
N GLY A 160 12.37 7.10 7.20
CA GLY A 160 13.32 8.20 7.03
C GLY A 160 12.90 9.48 7.77
N MET A 161 11.63 9.86 7.67
CA MET A 161 11.08 11.03 8.38
C MET A 161 11.16 10.88 9.90
N ILE A 162 10.82 9.70 10.45
CA ILE A 162 10.89 9.42 11.89
C ILE A 162 12.34 9.56 12.39
N ARG A 163 13.34 9.07 11.62
CA ARG A 163 14.76 9.25 11.96
C ARG A 163 15.19 10.71 11.97
N GLN A 164 14.68 11.52 11.06
CA GLN A 164 14.99 12.96 11.03
C GLN A 164 14.44 13.70 12.26
N LEU A 165 13.44 13.14 12.94
CA LEU A 165 12.94 13.64 14.22
C LEU A 165 13.79 13.19 15.43
N GLY A 166 14.87 12.43 15.20
CA GLY A 166 15.71 11.87 16.27
C GLY A 166 15.09 10.68 16.99
N ILE A 167 14.06 10.05 16.42
CA ILE A 167 13.34 8.91 16.97
C ILE A 167 13.78 7.65 16.24
N ASP A 168 13.99 6.55 16.97
CA ASP A 168 14.35 5.26 16.38
C ASP A 168 13.10 4.59 15.81
N PRO A 169 13.01 4.42 14.45
CA PRO A 169 11.84 3.83 13.82
C PRO A 169 11.89 2.30 13.91
N PRO A 170 10.74 1.61 13.81
CA PRO A 170 10.70 0.16 13.75
C PRO A 170 11.37 -0.35 12.48
N SER A 171 11.92 -1.54 12.55
CA SER A 171 12.35 -2.24 11.34
C SER A 171 11.14 -2.88 10.65
N THR A 172 10.82 -2.40 9.46
CA THR A 172 9.75 -2.95 8.61
C THR A 172 10.28 -3.89 7.53
N ASP A 173 11.53 -4.36 7.66
CA ASP A 173 12.19 -5.23 6.70
C ASP A 173 11.53 -6.63 6.68
N LEU A 174 11.36 -7.19 5.48
CA LEU A 174 10.79 -8.52 5.26
C LEU A 174 11.56 -9.62 6.02
N LEU A 175 12.88 -9.47 6.18
CA LEU A 175 13.68 -10.42 6.94
C LEU A 175 13.17 -10.59 8.38
N PHE A 176 12.82 -9.49 9.06
CA PHE A 176 12.31 -9.55 10.43
C PHE A 176 10.92 -10.17 10.50
N TYR A 177 10.06 -9.89 9.53
CA TYR A 177 8.77 -10.54 9.39
C TYR A 177 8.91 -12.06 9.26
N LEU A 178 9.78 -12.53 8.37
CA LEU A 178 9.99 -13.96 8.14
C LEU A 178 10.65 -14.68 9.33
N ARG A 179 11.38 -13.96 10.17
CA ARG A 179 12.06 -14.52 11.35
C ARG A 179 11.24 -14.47 12.64
N ARG A 180 10.09 -13.76 12.67
CA ARG A 180 9.30 -13.60 13.90
C ARG A 180 8.88 -14.93 14.55
N ASP A 181 8.62 -15.97 13.73
CA ASP A 181 8.19 -17.29 14.17
C ASP A 181 9.36 -18.27 14.37
N ILE A 182 10.61 -17.85 14.06
CA ILE A 182 11.82 -18.69 14.13
C ILE A 182 12.60 -18.42 15.43
N SER A 183 12.29 -17.37 16.17
CA SER A 183 12.99 -17.06 17.43
C SER A 183 12.73 -18.16 18.45
N PRO A 184 13.78 -18.79 19.04
CA PRO A 184 13.60 -19.76 20.12
C PRO A 184 12.90 -19.08 21.30
N LYS A 185 11.89 -19.77 21.84
CA LYS A 185 11.18 -19.40 23.08
C LYS A 185 12.15 -19.40 24.26
#